data_9d6f1badb2cf81012d571434be489fe7
#
_entry.id   9d6f1badb2cf81012d571434be489fe7
#
_cell.length_a   1.000
_cell.length_b   1.000
_cell.length_c   1.000
_cell.angle_alpha   90.00
_cell.angle_beta   90.00
_cell.angle_gamma   90.00
#
_symmetry.space_group_name_H-M   'P 1'
#
loop_
_entity.id
_entity.type
_entity.pdbx_description
1 polymer ?
#
loop_
_entity_poly.entity_id
_entity_poly.type
_entity_poly.pdbx_seq_one_letter_code
_entity_poly.pdbx_strand_id
1 'polypeptide(L)'
;MSLQFDPKTGLPLQLDCGAWEKPAGHLQGIAKDDENRYMYYSFTDRLVKADMQTGEIVGSVTGLLAGGIYGGGAHMGCLAYRDGKVYGSLEYKAAEKFYVAVFDCEKITRMDIDYKTPGVMTTMYMDEVVRDYVCDLSAGEHENAPDSMGHRFGCSGIDGITFGPVPGEADKGERMLLSYGIYSNPARQDNDYQVILAFDPKEFSALPFDQNHPHTVGPRLDRKFFVYTGNTTYGVQNLEYDRDTGDYWMIVYEGKKPQFPNGPVYLVDGSIAPVWQELKLGDDPEYQNLRGEVLSLKQAGILHQQSGVWYLPNRPDKADTGYISLGDDTFYAATNAKIEDKQTGTVRLLHLNRADYSLQPVSVAK
;
A
#
# COMPACT_ATOMS: atom_id res chain seq x y z
N MET A 1 -17.62 -16.53 -18.90
CA MET A 1 -17.13 -15.65 -20.00
C MET A 1 -15.68 -16.05 -20.27
N SER A 2 -15.25 -16.19 -21.55
CA SER A 2 -13.85 -16.41 -21.85
C SER A 2 -13.05 -15.13 -21.56
N LEU A 3 -11.85 -15.24 -20.98
CA LEU A 3 -10.92 -14.13 -20.84
C LEU A 3 -10.62 -13.51 -22.21
N GLN A 4 -10.59 -12.19 -22.25
CA GLN A 4 -10.10 -11.45 -23.39
C GLN A 4 -8.69 -10.95 -23.07
N PHE A 5 -7.79 -10.98 -24.06
CA PHE A 5 -6.40 -10.59 -23.92
C PHE A 5 -6.09 -9.43 -24.86
N ASP A 6 -5.20 -8.54 -24.40
CA ASP A 6 -4.63 -7.52 -25.26
C ASP A 6 -3.68 -8.20 -26.27
N PRO A 7 -3.88 -7.99 -27.58
CA PRO A 7 -3.05 -8.62 -28.62
C PRO A 7 -1.59 -8.13 -28.62
N LYS A 8 -1.29 -6.99 -27.99
CA LYS A 8 0.07 -6.45 -27.90
C LYS A 8 0.85 -7.02 -26.74
N THR A 9 0.23 -7.11 -25.58
CA THR A 9 0.89 -7.51 -24.34
C THR A 9 0.65 -8.99 -24.01
N GLY A 10 -0.40 -9.60 -24.57
CA GLY A 10 -0.85 -10.94 -24.20
C GLY A 10 -1.41 -11.02 -22.78
N LEU A 11 -1.68 -9.89 -22.14
CA LEU A 11 -2.23 -9.84 -20.79
C LEU A 11 -3.76 -9.79 -20.82
N PRO A 12 -4.45 -10.37 -19.82
CA PRO A 12 -5.90 -10.30 -19.72
C PRO A 12 -6.38 -8.85 -19.58
N LEU A 13 -7.43 -8.48 -20.33
CA LEU A 13 -8.05 -7.16 -20.23
C LEU A 13 -8.76 -6.93 -18.90
N GLN A 14 -9.27 -8.00 -18.32
CA GLN A 14 -9.98 -8.00 -17.05
C GLN A 14 -9.76 -9.31 -16.31
N LEU A 15 -9.59 -9.22 -14.99
CA LEU A 15 -9.46 -10.36 -14.10
C LEU A 15 -10.54 -10.29 -13.02
N ASP A 16 -11.01 -11.47 -12.58
CA ASP A 16 -11.99 -11.63 -11.50
C ASP A 16 -11.25 -11.96 -10.20
N CYS A 17 -11.54 -11.21 -9.15
CA CYS A 17 -10.99 -11.42 -7.80
C CYS A 17 -11.69 -12.53 -7.02
N GLY A 18 -12.71 -13.17 -7.58
CA GLY A 18 -13.62 -14.05 -6.85
C GLY A 18 -14.65 -13.28 -6.00
N ALA A 19 -15.58 -14.01 -5.42
CA ALA A 19 -16.63 -13.45 -4.57
C ALA A 19 -16.65 -14.17 -3.21
N TRP A 20 -16.41 -13.42 -2.14
CA TRP A 20 -16.08 -13.94 -0.82
C TRP A 20 -17.09 -13.51 0.24
N GLU A 21 -17.57 -14.47 1.01
CA GLU A 21 -18.45 -14.22 2.15
C GLU A 21 -17.67 -13.60 3.31
N LYS A 22 -18.39 -12.95 4.23
CA LYS A 22 -17.80 -12.47 5.48
C LYS A 22 -17.13 -13.64 6.23
N PRO A 23 -15.94 -13.40 6.86
CA PRO A 23 -15.38 -12.11 7.23
C PRO A 23 -14.33 -11.55 6.24
N ALA A 24 -14.32 -11.95 4.96
CA ALA A 24 -13.26 -11.57 4.01
C ALA A 24 -12.90 -10.06 3.99
N GLY A 25 -13.86 -9.18 4.29
CA GLY A 25 -13.68 -7.74 4.13
C GLY A 25 -13.65 -7.33 2.65
N HIS A 26 -13.33 -6.09 2.33
CA HIS A 26 -13.24 -5.63 0.96
C HIS A 26 -11.84 -5.87 0.36
N LEU A 27 -11.73 -5.79 -0.96
CA LEU A 27 -10.45 -5.83 -1.67
C LEU A 27 -9.57 -4.65 -1.22
N GLN A 28 -8.29 -4.92 -0.96
CA GLN A 28 -7.34 -3.95 -0.40
C GLN A 28 -6.11 -3.74 -1.28
N GLY A 29 -5.69 -4.75 -2.03
CA GLY A 29 -4.50 -4.66 -2.85
C GLY A 29 -4.38 -5.79 -3.86
N ILE A 30 -3.52 -5.59 -4.84
CA ILE A 30 -3.18 -6.59 -5.85
C ILE A 30 -1.66 -6.69 -5.98
N ALA A 31 -1.18 -7.87 -6.37
CA ALA A 31 0.19 -8.10 -6.82
C ALA A 31 0.18 -9.19 -7.89
N LYS A 32 1.19 -9.24 -8.75
CA LYS A 32 1.37 -10.32 -9.71
C LYS A 32 2.78 -10.89 -9.64
N ASP A 33 2.97 -12.12 -10.09
CA ASP A 33 4.33 -12.66 -10.27
C ASP A 33 5.04 -12.03 -11.49
N ASP A 34 6.35 -12.23 -11.54
CA ASP A 34 7.19 -11.67 -12.62
C ASP A 34 6.86 -12.25 -13.99
N GLU A 35 6.28 -13.46 -14.03
CA GLU A 35 6.01 -14.20 -15.26
C GLU A 35 4.61 -13.92 -15.84
N ASN A 36 3.81 -13.05 -15.20
CA ASN A 36 2.40 -12.81 -15.52
C ASN A 36 1.55 -14.09 -15.51
N ARG A 37 1.90 -15.05 -14.67
CA ARG A 37 1.18 -16.30 -14.52
C ARG A 37 0.09 -16.22 -13.46
N TYR A 38 0.39 -15.58 -12.32
CA TYR A 38 -0.52 -15.50 -11.19
C TYR A 38 -0.74 -14.06 -10.74
N MET A 39 -2.01 -13.76 -10.45
CA MET A 39 -2.44 -12.55 -9.75
C MET A 39 -2.80 -12.90 -8.31
N TYR A 40 -2.44 -12.02 -7.41
CA TYR A 40 -2.75 -12.11 -5.98
C TYR A 40 -3.64 -10.96 -5.58
N TYR A 41 -4.61 -11.23 -4.71
CA TYR A 41 -5.56 -10.24 -4.19
C TYR A 41 -5.58 -10.31 -2.68
N SER A 42 -5.41 -9.18 -2.01
CA SER A 42 -5.68 -9.09 -0.58
C SER A 42 -7.11 -8.64 -0.33
N PHE A 43 -7.77 -9.36 0.55
CA PHE A 43 -8.96 -8.90 1.25
C PHE A 43 -8.60 -8.79 2.73
N THR A 44 -9.38 -8.06 3.54
CA THR A 44 -9.04 -7.80 4.94
C THR A 44 -8.54 -9.02 5.72
N ASP A 45 -9.10 -10.19 5.46
CA ASP A 45 -8.81 -11.46 6.16
C ASP A 45 -8.19 -12.54 5.27
N ARG A 46 -7.97 -12.27 3.99
CA ARG A 46 -7.61 -13.35 3.08
C ARG A 46 -6.70 -12.90 1.95
N LEU A 47 -5.76 -13.77 1.58
CA LEU A 47 -5.02 -13.68 0.33
C LEU A 47 -5.57 -14.68 -0.67
N VAL A 48 -5.82 -14.25 -1.91
CA VAL A 48 -6.33 -15.08 -2.99
C VAL A 48 -5.30 -15.13 -4.12
N LYS A 49 -5.09 -16.31 -4.70
CA LYS A 49 -4.23 -16.54 -5.87
C LYS A 49 -5.08 -16.99 -7.05
N ALA A 50 -4.96 -16.30 -8.19
CA ALA A 50 -5.65 -16.62 -9.43
C ALA A 50 -4.67 -16.85 -10.58
N ASP A 51 -5.01 -17.76 -11.48
CA ASP A 51 -4.28 -18.00 -12.73
C ASP A 51 -4.73 -16.96 -13.77
N MET A 52 -3.81 -16.14 -14.25
CA MET A 52 -4.11 -15.07 -15.20
C MET A 52 -4.41 -15.57 -16.61
N GLN A 53 -4.02 -16.80 -16.96
CA GLN A 53 -4.27 -17.38 -18.28
C GLN A 53 -5.66 -18.01 -18.37
N THR A 54 -6.14 -18.60 -17.28
CA THR A 54 -7.45 -19.26 -17.24
C THR A 54 -8.53 -18.41 -16.56
N GLY A 55 -8.14 -17.44 -15.73
CA GLY A 55 -9.03 -16.67 -14.87
C GLY A 55 -9.54 -17.44 -13.65
N GLU A 56 -9.02 -18.64 -13.39
CA GLU A 56 -9.46 -19.48 -12.30
C GLU A 56 -8.77 -19.13 -10.99
N ILE A 57 -9.52 -19.18 -9.89
CA ILE A 57 -8.94 -19.06 -8.55
C ILE A 57 -8.21 -20.38 -8.22
N VAL A 58 -6.92 -20.29 -7.97
CA VAL A 58 -6.04 -21.46 -7.68
C VAL A 58 -6.04 -21.81 -6.21
N GLY A 59 -6.10 -20.82 -5.35
CA GLY A 59 -6.05 -21.04 -3.90
C GLY A 59 -6.24 -19.77 -3.10
N SER A 60 -6.37 -19.96 -1.77
CA SER A 60 -6.46 -18.85 -0.83
C SER A 60 -5.86 -19.18 0.52
N VAL A 61 -5.37 -18.15 1.22
CA VAL A 61 -4.96 -18.22 2.62
C VAL A 61 -5.94 -17.42 3.45
N THR A 62 -6.38 -17.99 4.59
CA THR A 62 -7.40 -17.42 5.47
C THR A 62 -7.03 -17.51 6.94
N GLY A 63 -7.90 -17.00 7.82
CA GLY A 63 -7.80 -17.14 9.26
C GLY A 63 -7.11 -15.97 9.97
N LEU A 64 -6.76 -14.90 9.27
CA LEU A 64 -6.09 -13.74 9.86
C LEU A 64 -6.95 -13.00 10.90
N LEU A 65 -8.29 -13.08 10.77
CA LEU A 65 -9.24 -12.52 11.73
C LEU A 65 -9.61 -13.48 12.88
N ALA A 66 -9.08 -14.69 12.89
CA ALA A 66 -9.53 -15.75 13.78
C ALA A 66 -8.99 -15.59 15.21
N GLY A 67 -9.49 -14.67 15.95
CA GLY A 67 -9.29 -14.62 17.41
C GLY A 67 -7.85 -14.36 17.86
N GLY A 68 -7.43 -15.00 18.91
CA GLY A 68 -6.15 -14.77 19.58
C GLY A 68 -6.17 -13.52 20.47
N ILE A 69 -5.00 -13.13 20.96
CA ILE A 69 -4.86 -11.98 21.87
C ILE A 69 -5.17 -10.64 21.18
N TYR A 70 -5.21 -10.60 19.85
CA TYR A 70 -5.52 -9.40 19.09
C TYR A 70 -7.02 -9.15 18.86
N GLY A 71 -7.88 -10.01 19.41
CA GLY A 71 -9.32 -9.78 19.43
C GLY A 71 -10.00 -9.76 18.05
N GLY A 72 -9.34 -10.26 17.01
CA GLY A 72 -9.94 -10.39 15.67
C GLY A 72 -9.94 -9.09 14.87
N GLY A 73 -9.01 -8.24 14.92
CA GLY A 73 -8.96 -6.97 14.20
C GLY A 73 -7.90 -6.90 13.10
N ALA A 74 -7.54 -8.03 12.47
CA ALA A 74 -6.58 -8.01 11.38
C ALA A 74 -7.09 -7.19 10.19
N HIS A 75 -6.19 -6.43 9.60
CA HIS A 75 -6.43 -5.73 8.35
C HIS A 75 -5.20 -5.89 7.45
N MET A 76 -5.36 -6.63 6.38
CA MET A 76 -4.35 -6.76 5.34
C MET A 76 -4.63 -5.71 4.27
N GLY A 77 -3.62 -4.91 3.93
CA GLY A 77 -3.71 -3.82 2.95
C GLY A 77 -3.08 -4.17 1.61
N CYS A 78 -2.30 -3.25 1.06
CA CYS A 78 -1.62 -3.37 -0.22
C CYS A 78 -0.66 -4.56 -0.28
N LEU A 79 -0.40 -5.03 -1.50
CA LEU A 79 0.49 -6.16 -1.78
C LEU A 79 1.66 -5.74 -2.68
N ALA A 80 2.80 -6.42 -2.50
CA ALA A 80 3.93 -6.40 -3.43
C ALA A 80 4.44 -7.82 -3.64
N TYR A 81 4.89 -8.14 -4.86
CA TYR A 81 5.51 -9.43 -5.18
C TYR A 81 7.03 -9.27 -5.30
N ARG A 82 7.77 -10.26 -4.78
CA ARG A 82 9.20 -10.37 -4.97
C ARG A 82 9.70 -11.79 -4.72
N ASP A 83 10.50 -12.33 -5.64
CA ASP A 83 11.23 -13.59 -5.47
C ASP A 83 10.35 -14.77 -5.00
N GLY A 84 9.21 -15.01 -5.66
CA GLY A 84 8.29 -16.11 -5.33
C GLY A 84 7.45 -15.89 -4.08
N LYS A 85 7.44 -14.68 -3.52
CA LYS A 85 6.68 -14.33 -2.31
C LYS A 85 5.82 -13.11 -2.53
N VAL A 86 4.68 -13.09 -1.86
CA VAL A 86 3.83 -11.90 -1.74
C VAL A 86 4.01 -11.30 -0.36
N TYR A 87 4.26 -10.00 -0.34
CA TYR A 87 4.38 -9.18 0.87
C TYR A 87 3.12 -8.32 1.00
N GLY A 88 2.49 -8.34 2.16
CA GLY A 88 1.29 -7.56 2.43
C GLY A 88 1.41 -6.80 3.73
N SER A 89 0.96 -5.54 3.76
CA SER A 89 0.82 -4.82 5.02
C SER A 89 -0.24 -5.53 5.87
N LEU A 90 0.05 -5.77 7.15
CA LEU A 90 -0.82 -6.48 8.07
C LEU A 90 -0.84 -5.77 9.42
N GLU A 91 -2.00 -5.26 9.80
CA GLU A 91 -2.13 -4.50 11.02
C GLU A 91 -3.18 -5.08 11.98
N TYR A 92 -2.89 -4.91 13.26
CA TYR A 92 -3.78 -5.20 14.39
C TYR A 92 -3.84 -3.95 15.29
N LYS A 93 -4.57 -2.92 14.86
CA LYS A 93 -4.61 -1.60 15.52
C LYS A 93 -4.98 -1.67 16.99
N ALA A 94 -6.00 -2.45 17.35
CA ALA A 94 -6.42 -2.60 18.73
C ALA A 94 -5.36 -3.20 19.66
N ALA A 95 -4.36 -3.88 19.10
CA ALA A 95 -3.23 -4.45 19.83
C ALA A 95 -1.93 -3.65 19.63
N GLU A 96 -1.99 -2.55 18.87
CA GLU A 96 -0.82 -1.71 18.55
C GLU A 96 0.32 -2.53 17.90
N LYS A 97 -0.05 -3.45 16.99
CA LYS A 97 0.90 -4.33 16.31
C LYS A 97 0.79 -4.21 14.80
N PHE A 98 1.95 -4.02 14.18
CA PHE A 98 2.07 -3.84 12.74
C PHE A 98 3.13 -4.78 12.18
N TYR A 99 2.77 -5.49 11.11
CA TYR A 99 3.61 -6.48 10.46
C TYR A 99 3.58 -6.30 8.94
N VAL A 100 4.60 -6.82 8.28
CA VAL A 100 4.50 -7.24 6.88
C VAL A 100 4.35 -8.76 6.88
N ALA A 101 3.22 -9.23 6.37
CA ALA A 101 2.99 -10.64 6.11
C ALA A 101 3.73 -11.07 4.83
N VAL A 102 4.39 -12.21 4.87
CA VAL A 102 5.17 -12.78 3.76
C VAL A 102 4.61 -14.15 3.44
N PHE A 103 3.97 -14.28 2.29
CA PHE A 103 3.34 -15.51 1.84
C PHE A 103 4.23 -16.21 0.81
N ASP A 104 4.45 -17.51 1.00
CA ASP A 104 5.12 -18.37 0.02
C ASP A 104 4.13 -18.75 -1.09
N CYS A 105 4.33 -18.20 -2.29
CA CYS A 105 3.42 -18.39 -3.43
C CYS A 105 3.29 -19.84 -3.87
N GLU A 106 4.33 -20.66 -3.69
CA GLU A 106 4.31 -22.08 -4.05
C GLU A 106 3.43 -22.91 -3.11
N LYS A 107 3.22 -22.47 -1.89
CA LYS A 107 2.38 -23.14 -0.89
C LYS A 107 0.89 -22.85 -1.07
N ILE A 108 0.51 -21.84 -1.87
CA ILE A 108 -0.89 -21.49 -2.12
C ILE A 108 -1.41 -22.34 -3.29
N THR A 109 -1.85 -23.56 -2.99
CA THR A 109 -2.22 -24.59 -3.99
C THR A 109 -3.67 -25.08 -3.90
N ARG A 110 -4.42 -24.61 -2.91
CA ARG A 110 -5.84 -24.95 -2.69
C ARG A 110 -6.55 -23.83 -1.94
N MET A 111 -7.86 -23.92 -1.91
CA MET A 111 -8.70 -22.97 -1.19
C MET A 111 -8.55 -23.11 0.33
N ASP A 112 -8.74 -21.99 1.01
CA ASP A 112 -8.88 -21.87 2.47
C ASP A 112 -7.76 -22.55 3.28
N ILE A 113 -6.52 -22.33 2.85
CA ILE A 113 -5.34 -22.75 3.63
C ILE A 113 -5.29 -21.84 4.87
N ASP A 114 -5.25 -22.46 6.04
CA ASP A 114 -5.00 -21.72 7.29
C ASP A 114 -3.60 -21.09 7.25
N TYR A 115 -3.49 -19.80 7.59
CA TYR A 115 -2.21 -19.09 7.60
C TYR A 115 -1.15 -19.75 8.53
N LYS A 116 -1.58 -20.52 9.55
CA LYS A 116 -0.71 -21.29 10.46
C LYS A 116 -0.11 -22.51 9.81
N THR A 117 -0.55 -22.89 8.62
CA THR A 117 0.04 -24.02 7.89
C THR A 117 1.54 -23.79 7.70
N PRO A 118 2.41 -24.72 8.12
CA PRO A 118 3.85 -24.52 8.11
C PRO A 118 4.39 -24.07 6.74
N GLY A 119 5.13 -22.97 6.75
CA GLY A 119 5.76 -22.38 5.58
C GLY A 119 4.84 -21.59 4.65
N VAL A 120 3.53 -21.48 4.93
CA VAL A 120 2.61 -20.69 4.12
C VAL A 120 2.80 -19.20 4.35
N MET A 121 2.89 -18.79 5.61
CA MET A 121 3.04 -17.39 5.99
C MET A 121 4.07 -17.21 7.10
N THR A 122 4.87 -16.18 6.98
CA THR A 122 5.70 -15.61 8.04
C THR A 122 5.41 -14.13 8.16
N THR A 123 5.86 -13.49 9.23
CA THR A 123 5.70 -12.04 9.41
C THR A 123 6.98 -11.37 9.83
N MET A 124 7.12 -10.10 9.47
CA MET A 124 8.15 -9.19 9.93
C MET A 124 7.50 -8.09 10.77
N TYR A 125 7.95 -7.88 11.99
CA TYR A 125 7.45 -6.84 12.88
C TYR A 125 8.00 -5.47 12.47
N MET A 126 7.12 -4.46 12.39
CA MET A 126 7.46 -3.10 11.96
C MET A 126 7.60 -2.19 13.19
N ASP A 127 8.73 -2.29 13.89
CA ASP A 127 8.99 -1.58 15.15
C ASP A 127 8.84 -0.06 15.02
N GLU A 128 9.31 0.54 13.92
CA GLU A 128 9.22 1.98 13.70
C GLU A 128 7.77 2.47 13.57
N VAL A 129 6.91 1.67 12.92
CA VAL A 129 5.47 1.99 12.82
C VAL A 129 4.84 1.97 14.21
N VAL A 130 5.16 0.96 15.00
CA VAL A 130 4.64 0.85 16.39
C VAL A 130 5.08 2.05 17.22
N ARG A 131 6.34 2.45 17.12
CA ARG A 131 6.86 3.63 17.85
C ARG A 131 6.09 4.90 17.52
N ASP A 132 5.84 5.18 16.24
CA ASP A 132 5.10 6.36 15.84
C ASP A 132 3.61 6.25 16.18
N TYR A 133 3.05 5.03 16.15
CA TYR A 133 1.66 4.79 16.49
C TYR A 133 1.40 4.93 18.00
N VAL A 134 2.27 4.41 18.86
CA VAL A 134 2.09 4.50 20.33
C VAL A 134 2.69 5.77 20.94
N CYS A 135 3.36 6.60 20.14
CA CYS A 135 3.93 7.84 20.60
C CYS A 135 2.82 8.84 20.95
N ASP A 136 2.70 9.19 22.20
CA ASP A 136 1.81 10.24 22.67
C ASP A 136 2.57 11.57 22.72
N LEU A 137 2.30 12.43 21.74
CA LEU A 137 2.95 13.75 21.62
C LEU A 137 2.36 14.81 22.54
N SER A 138 1.14 14.61 23.00
CA SER A 138 0.45 15.56 23.85
C SER A 138 0.03 14.88 25.15
N ALA A 139 0.91 14.88 26.11
CA ALA A 139 0.68 14.25 27.39
C ALA A 139 -0.78 14.38 27.90
N GLY A 140 -1.54 13.33 27.84
CA GLY A 140 -2.63 13.06 28.75
C GLY A 140 -4.06 13.28 28.29
N GLU A 141 -4.39 13.79 27.11
CA GLU A 141 -5.80 14.01 26.74
C GLU A 141 -6.32 13.20 25.56
N HIS A 142 -5.50 12.36 24.95
CA HIS A 142 -5.82 11.77 23.64
C HIS A 142 -5.91 10.24 23.59
N GLU A 143 -5.72 9.56 24.71
CA GLU A 143 -5.70 8.08 24.79
C GLU A 143 -6.93 7.36 24.22
N ASN A 144 -8.05 8.03 24.04
CA ASN A 144 -9.30 7.42 23.61
C ASN A 144 -10.00 8.13 22.45
N ALA A 145 -9.35 9.10 21.80
CA ALA A 145 -9.92 9.71 20.62
C ALA A 145 -9.82 8.72 19.45
N PRO A 146 -10.90 8.46 18.69
CA PRO A 146 -10.88 7.55 17.52
C PRO A 146 -9.85 7.96 16.45
N ASP A 147 -9.52 9.25 16.41
CA ASP A 147 -8.49 9.85 15.57
C ASP A 147 -7.34 10.29 16.47
N SER A 148 -6.74 9.37 17.22
CA SER A 148 -5.79 9.70 18.27
C SER A 148 -4.85 10.81 17.85
N MET A 149 -4.95 11.94 18.54
CA MET A 149 -4.14 13.13 18.27
C MET A 149 -2.68 12.92 18.68
N GLY A 150 -2.41 11.92 19.51
CA GLY A 150 -1.09 11.61 20.01
C GLY A 150 -0.19 10.83 19.05
N HIS A 151 -0.74 10.16 18.03
CA HIS A 151 0.09 9.37 17.12
C HIS A 151 0.96 10.27 16.26
N ARG A 152 2.28 10.05 16.29
CA ARG A 152 3.24 10.88 15.55
C ARG A 152 2.97 10.86 14.04
N PHE A 153 3.08 12.01 13.39
CA PHE A 153 2.79 12.22 11.97
C PHE A 153 1.37 11.82 11.54
N GLY A 154 0.44 11.72 12.47
CA GLY A 154 -0.90 11.22 12.21
C GLY A 154 -0.94 9.73 11.85
N CYS A 155 0.05 8.94 12.26
CA CYS A 155 0.13 7.52 11.95
C CYS A 155 -1.14 6.78 12.39
N SER A 156 -1.86 6.18 11.44
CA SER A 156 -3.00 5.32 11.71
C SER A 156 -2.72 3.84 11.41
N GLY A 157 -1.46 3.49 11.18
CA GLY A 157 -1.00 2.16 10.82
C GLY A 157 -0.19 2.13 9.52
N ILE A 158 -0.31 1.05 8.76
CA ILE A 158 0.41 0.83 7.50
C ILE A 158 -0.55 0.42 6.39
N ASP A 159 -0.21 0.78 5.15
CA ASP A 159 -1.04 0.43 4.01
C ASP A 159 -0.21 0.09 2.76
N GLY A 160 0.20 1.09 1.95
CA GLY A 160 0.92 0.84 0.71
C GLY A 160 2.29 0.17 0.90
N ILE A 161 2.62 -0.78 0.04
CA ILE A 161 3.91 -1.49 0.03
C ILE A 161 4.37 -1.71 -1.40
N THR A 162 5.66 -1.51 -1.68
CA THR A 162 6.29 -1.84 -2.96
C THR A 162 7.78 -2.16 -2.79
N PHE A 163 8.42 -2.65 -3.86
CA PHE A 163 9.87 -2.80 -3.96
C PHE A 163 10.41 -1.89 -5.06
N GLY A 164 11.41 -1.10 -4.73
CA GLY A 164 12.10 -0.22 -5.66
C GLY A 164 13.30 0.45 -5.02
N PRO A 165 14.15 1.14 -5.80
CA PRO A 165 15.29 1.87 -5.27
C PRO A 165 14.84 3.12 -4.50
N VAL A 166 15.66 3.62 -3.60
CA VAL A 166 15.43 4.98 -3.06
C VAL A 166 15.52 5.98 -4.23
N PRO A 167 14.57 6.95 -4.35
CA PRO A 167 14.62 7.97 -5.38
C PRO A 167 16.01 8.63 -5.50
N GLY A 168 16.50 8.78 -6.73
CA GLY A 168 17.85 9.28 -7.03
C GLY A 168 19.00 8.34 -6.69
N GLU A 169 18.74 7.11 -6.26
CA GLU A 169 19.74 6.14 -5.81
C GLU A 169 19.55 4.76 -6.47
N ALA A 170 19.17 4.71 -7.72
CA ALA A 170 18.86 3.45 -8.44
C ALA A 170 20.02 2.43 -8.46
N ASP A 171 21.25 2.91 -8.37
CA ASP A 171 22.47 2.09 -8.32
C ASP A 171 22.73 1.40 -6.97
N LYS A 172 22.03 1.82 -5.91
CA LYS A 172 22.20 1.27 -4.55
C LYS A 172 21.31 0.05 -4.25
N GLY A 173 20.53 -0.39 -5.25
CA GLY A 173 19.65 -1.54 -5.15
C GLY A 173 18.28 -1.23 -4.52
N GLU A 174 17.42 -2.24 -4.57
CA GLU A 174 16.03 -2.12 -4.11
C GLU A 174 15.91 -2.07 -2.58
N ARG A 175 14.85 -1.43 -2.14
CA ARG A 175 14.32 -1.44 -0.76
C ARG A 175 12.86 -1.90 -0.79
N MET A 176 12.40 -2.50 0.27
CA MET A 176 10.96 -2.55 0.55
C MET A 176 10.57 -1.17 1.07
N LEU A 177 9.63 -0.54 0.37
CA LEU A 177 9.05 0.74 0.78
C LEU A 177 7.65 0.48 1.35
N LEU A 178 7.42 0.94 2.57
CA LEU A 178 6.18 0.76 3.32
C LEU A 178 5.63 2.12 3.72
N SER A 179 4.41 2.45 3.34
CA SER A 179 3.79 3.73 3.67
C SER A 179 2.86 3.64 4.88
N TYR A 180 2.76 4.74 5.61
CA TYR A 180 1.80 4.86 6.70
C TYR A 180 0.37 5.02 6.19
N GLY A 181 -0.57 4.42 6.93
CA GLY A 181 -1.90 4.97 7.03
C GLY A 181 -1.86 6.28 7.82
N ILE A 182 -2.72 7.25 7.49
CA ILE A 182 -2.71 8.57 8.11
C ILE A 182 -4.13 9.00 8.48
N TYR A 183 -4.32 9.50 9.69
CA TYR A 183 -5.60 10.06 10.11
C TYR A 183 -5.98 11.30 9.29
N SER A 184 -7.22 11.37 8.84
CA SER A 184 -7.73 12.46 8.01
C SER A 184 -8.12 13.73 8.79
N ASN A 185 -7.67 13.90 10.02
CA ASN A 185 -8.03 15.03 10.87
C ASN A 185 -7.54 16.37 10.26
N PRO A 186 -8.46 17.27 9.80
CA PRO A 186 -8.06 18.55 9.20
C PRO A 186 -7.47 19.56 10.20
N ALA A 187 -7.66 19.36 11.49
CA ALA A 187 -7.12 20.24 12.51
C ALA A 187 -5.64 19.97 12.82
N ARG A 188 -5.11 18.79 12.46
CA ARG A 188 -3.69 18.47 12.61
C ARG A 188 -2.87 19.18 11.54
N GLN A 189 -1.60 19.44 11.82
CA GLN A 189 -0.62 19.95 10.85
C GLN A 189 0.48 18.92 10.57
N ASP A 190 0.77 18.05 11.53
CA ASP A 190 1.78 17.00 11.41
C ASP A 190 1.41 15.85 10.46
N ASN A 191 0.16 15.77 10.01
CA ASN A 191 -0.34 14.78 9.05
C ASN A 191 -0.37 15.29 7.59
N ASP A 192 0.41 16.32 7.27
CA ASP A 192 0.49 16.87 5.90
C ASP A 192 1.58 16.21 5.03
N TYR A 193 2.27 15.23 5.58
CA TYR A 193 3.22 14.40 4.86
C TYR A 193 2.72 12.96 4.77
N GLN A 194 2.88 12.35 3.61
CA GLN A 194 2.93 10.88 3.56
C GLN A 194 4.26 10.43 4.12
N VAL A 195 4.26 9.38 4.94
CA VAL A 195 5.48 8.81 5.52
C VAL A 195 5.76 7.48 4.85
N ILE A 196 6.98 7.31 4.36
CA ILE A 196 7.44 6.09 3.69
C ILE A 196 8.69 5.58 4.41
N LEU A 197 8.64 4.34 4.86
CA LEU A 197 9.76 3.64 5.48
C LEU A 197 10.46 2.77 4.46
N ALA A 198 11.80 2.78 4.47
CA ALA A 198 12.61 1.93 3.63
C ALA A 198 13.35 0.88 4.46
N PHE A 199 13.35 -0.37 3.96
CA PHE A 199 14.02 -1.51 4.58
C PHE A 199 14.89 -2.24 3.56
N ASP A 200 16.13 -2.58 3.94
CA ASP A 200 17.00 -3.37 3.08
C ASP A 200 16.55 -4.85 3.09
N PRO A 201 16.24 -5.44 1.93
CA PRO A 201 15.85 -6.85 1.86
C PRO A 201 16.90 -7.82 2.42
N LYS A 202 18.16 -7.45 2.51
CA LYS A 202 19.23 -8.25 3.12
C LYS A 202 19.10 -8.36 4.64
N GLU A 203 18.39 -7.42 5.26
CA GLU A 203 18.13 -7.39 6.71
C GLU A 203 16.81 -8.07 7.08
N PHE A 204 16.10 -8.66 6.13
CA PHE A 204 14.81 -9.29 6.40
C PHE A 204 14.95 -10.46 7.35
N SER A 205 14.19 -10.39 8.42
CA SER A 205 14.06 -11.44 9.42
C SER A 205 12.58 -11.65 9.71
N ALA A 206 12.04 -12.78 9.28
CA ALA A 206 10.65 -13.13 9.40
C ALA A 206 10.48 -14.45 10.17
N LEU A 207 9.47 -14.53 11.00
CA LEU A 207 9.13 -15.71 11.78
C LEU A 207 7.70 -16.19 11.46
N PRO A 208 7.38 -17.47 11.70
CA PRO A 208 6.00 -17.95 11.68
C PRO A 208 5.13 -17.09 12.60
N PHE A 209 3.96 -16.69 12.12
CA PHE A 209 3.05 -15.86 12.88
C PHE A 209 2.10 -16.70 13.71
N ASP A 210 2.05 -16.43 15.01
CA ASP A 210 1.06 -16.96 15.92
C ASP A 210 0.41 -15.81 16.70
N GLN A 211 -0.88 -15.60 16.51
CA GLN A 211 -1.63 -14.56 17.21
C GLN A 211 -1.64 -14.74 18.74
N ASN A 212 -1.42 -15.94 19.25
CA ASN A 212 -1.34 -16.20 20.69
C ASN A 212 0.05 -15.95 21.27
N HIS A 213 1.08 -15.99 20.42
CA HIS A 213 2.48 -15.80 20.80
C HIS A 213 3.16 -14.87 19.80
N PRO A 214 2.76 -13.58 19.78
CA PRO A 214 3.30 -12.62 18.82
C PRO A 214 4.79 -12.38 19.07
N HIS A 215 5.53 -12.24 17.98
CA HIS A 215 6.94 -11.88 18.03
C HIS A 215 7.17 -10.41 17.68
N THR A 216 8.37 -9.92 17.99
CA THR A 216 8.84 -8.57 17.64
C THR A 216 10.09 -8.62 16.75
N VAL A 217 10.23 -9.69 15.98
CA VAL A 217 11.35 -9.86 15.03
C VAL A 217 10.96 -9.28 13.69
N GLY A 218 11.82 -8.40 13.17
CA GLY A 218 11.64 -7.75 11.88
C GLY A 218 12.91 -7.03 11.43
N PRO A 219 12.92 -6.44 10.23
CA PRO A 219 14.07 -5.72 9.73
C PRO A 219 14.28 -4.42 10.50
N ARG A 220 15.53 -4.00 10.57
CA ARG A 220 15.86 -2.67 11.05
C ARG A 220 15.46 -1.64 10.00
N LEU A 221 14.90 -0.50 10.44
CA LEU A 221 14.67 0.64 9.58
C LEU A 221 16.00 1.10 8.95
N ASP A 222 16.01 1.21 7.62
CA ASP A 222 17.12 1.81 6.88
C ASP A 222 16.93 3.33 6.83
N ARG A 223 15.79 3.81 6.31
CA ARG A 223 15.48 5.24 6.18
C ARG A 223 13.98 5.53 6.33
N LYS A 224 13.67 6.77 6.74
CA LYS A 224 12.30 7.31 6.81
C LYS A 224 12.20 8.55 5.93
N PHE A 225 11.24 8.54 5.03
CA PHE A 225 11.00 9.62 4.08
C PHE A 225 9.66 10.30 4.32
N PHE A 226 9.60 11.56 3.92
CA PHE A 226 8.43 12.41 4.00
C PHE A 226 8.09 12.96 2.62
N VAL A 227 6.80 12.91 2.22
CA VAL A 227 6.31 13.49 0.97
C VAL A 227 5.23 14.50 1.29
N TYR A 228 5.47 15.78 0.99
CA TYR A 228 4.52 16.85 1.30
C TYR A 228 3.36 16.88 0.30
N THR A 229 2.19 16.44 0.72
CA THR A 229 0.99 16.33 -0.11
C THR A 229 -0.21 17.07 0.45
N GLY A 230 -0.14 17.50 1.71
CA GLY A 230 -1.30 17.74 2.54
C GLY A 230 -1.83 16.43 3.13
N ASN A 231 -2.81 16.52 4.01
CA ASN A 231 -3.39 15.32 4.58
C ASN A 231 -4.18 14.53 3.54
N THR A 232 -4.21 13.23 3.71
CA THR A 232 -5.07 12.30 2.97
C THR A 232 -5.96 11.54 3.95
N THR A 233 -7.00 10.89 3.45
CA THR A 233 -7.79 9.96 4.25
C THR A 233 -7.10 8.60 4.19
N TYR A 234 -6.72 8.04 5.32
CA TYR A 234 -6.03 6.74 5.47
C TYR A 234 -4.63 6.63 4.86
N GLY A 235 -4.00 7.72 4.40
CA GLY A 235 -2.65 7.70 3.84
C GLY A 235 -2.56 7.15 2.42
N VAL A 236 -1.44 6.48 2.11
CA VAL A 236 -1.20 5.89 0.78
C VAL A 236 -1.78 4.49 0.71
N GLN A 237 -2.92 4.34 0.06
CA GLN A 237 -3.58 3.04 -0.12
C GLN A 237 -2.78 2.11 -1.05
N ASN A 238 -2.19 2.67 -2.10
CA ASN A 238 -1.30 1.95 -2.99
C ASN A 238 -0.03 2.75 -3.22
N LEU A 239 1.08 2.09 -3.02
CA LEU A 239 2.41 2.58 -3.38
C LEU A 239 2.97 1.66 -4.44
N GLU A 240 3.24 2.19 -5.64
CA GLU A 240 3.72 1.40 -6.77
C GLU A 240 4.95 2.02 -7.40
N TYR A 241 5.97 1.21 -7.63
CA TYR A 241 7.17 1.59 -8.36
C TYR A 241 7.01 1.32 -9.86
N ASP A 242 6.97 2.36 -10.65
CA ASP A 242 7.00 2.26 -12.11
C ASP A 242 8.44 2.07 -12.59
N ARG A 243 8.77 0.86 -13.01
CA ARG A 243 10.12 0.49 -13.45
C ARG A 243 10.58 1.21 -14.71
N ASP A 244 9.65 1.67 -15.55
CA ASP A 244 9.97 2.35 -16.80
C ASP A 244 10.41 3.79 -16.57
N THR A 245 9.79 4.47 -15.62
CA THR A 245 10.09 5.86 -15.30
C THR A 245 10.99 6.03 -14.09
N GLY A 246 11.01 5.02 -13.21
CA GLY A 246 11.63 5.10 -11.91
C GLY A 246 10.81 5.89 -10.88
N ASP A 247 9.62 6.35 -11.24
CA ASP A 247 8.75 7.13 -10.36
C ASP A 247 7.92 6.23 -9.44
N TYR A 248 7.38 6.83 -8.36
CA TYR A 248 6.47 6.14 -7.45
C TYR A 248 5.08 6.74 -7.53
N TRP A 249 4.09 5.89 -7.82
CA TRP A 249 2.68 6.24 -7.78
C TRP A 249 2.17 6.05 -6.36
N MET A 250 1.66 7.13 -5.78
CA MET A 250 0.94 7.12 -4.51
C MET A 250 -0.53 7.36 -4.79
N ILE A 251 -1.35 6.33 -4.66
CA ILE A 251 -2.80 6.43 -4.79
C ILE A 251 -3.39 6.50 -3.39
N VAL A 252 -4.19 7.54 -3.16
CA VAL A 252 -4.71 7.89 -1.84
C VAL A 252 -6.22 8.10 -1.88
N TYR A 253 -6.87 8.01 -0.74
CA TYR A 253 -8.17 8.65 -0.58
C TYR A 253 -7.96 10.15 -0.33
N GLU A 254 -8.80 10.94 -1.01
CA GLU A 254 -8.70 12.41 -0.99
C GLU A 254 -8.74 12.97 0.43
N GLY A 255 -7.92 13.99 0.67
CA GLY A 255 -7.90 14.75 1.90
C GLY A 255 -9.08 15.72 2.02
N LYS A 256 -9.06 16.55 3.09
CA LYS A 256 -10.17 17.47 3.40
C LYS A 256 -9.68 18.88 3.76
N LYS A 257 -8.40 19.16 3.72
CA LYS A 257 -7.86 20.48 4.09
C LYS A 257 -7.98 21.47 2.94
N PRO A 258 -8.66 22.62 3.13
CA PRO A 258 -8.93 23.57 2.04
C PRO A 258 -7.67 24.23 1.45
N GLN A 259 -6.54 24.24 2.19
CA GLN A 259 -5.27 24.79 1.73
C GLN A 259 -4.45 23.83 0.85
N PHE A 260 -4.95 22.62 0.58
CA PHE A 260 -4.30 21.61 -0.24
C PHE A 260 -5.19 21.18 -1.42
N PRO A 261 -4.61 20.56 -2.46
CA PRO A 261 -5.38 20.11 -3.62
C PRO A 261 -6.37 18.99 -3.29
N ASN A 262 -6.09 18.21 -2.24
CA ASN A 262 -6.83 17.00 -1.87
C ASN A 262 -6.99 16.04 -3.06
N GLY A 263 -5.96 15.92 -3.90
CA GLY A 263 -5.99 15.07 -5.09
C GLY A 263 -5.87 13.58 -4.76
N PRO A 264 -6.34 12.70 -5.65
CA PRO A 264 -6.33 11.26 -5.42
C PRO A 264 -5.00 10.56 -5.74
N VAL A 265 -4.10 11.23 -6.48
CA VAL A 265 -2.85 10.62 -6.94
C VAL A 265 -1.70 11.63 -6.87
N TYR A 266 -0.59 11.16 -6.34
CA TYR A 266 0.68 11.90 -6.31
C TYR A 266 1.79 11.04 -6.90
N LEU A 267 2.72 11.65 -7.64
CA LEU A 267 3.90 10.99 -8.16
C LEU A 267 5.14 11.49 -7.41
N VAL A 268 5.91 10.58 -6.84
CA VAL A 268 7.27 10.89 -6.36
C VAL A 268 8.23 10.78 -7.53
N ASP A 269 9.06 11.80 -7.73
CA ASP A 269 10.08 11.80 -8.77
C ASP A 269 11.24 10.86 -8.38
N GLY A 270 11.31 9.72 -9.03
CA GLY A 270 12.33 8.70 -8.76
C GLY A 270 13.75 9.10 -9.18
N SER A 271 13.91 10.18 -9.95
CA SER A 271 15.21 10.68 -10.39
C SER A 271 15.88 11.64 -9.40
N ILE A 272 15.10 12.15 -8.41
CA ILE A 272 15.58 13.17 -7.45
C ILE A 272 15.83 12.53 -6.09
N ALA A 273 17.08 12.61 -5.63
CA ALA A 273 17.45 12.13 -4.30
C ALA A 273 16.74 12.90 -3.17
N PRO A 274 16.44 12.23 -2.04
CA PRO A 274 15.83 12.88 -0.89
C PRO A 274 16.67 14.04 -0.36
N VAL A 275 16.00 15.08 0.11
CA VAL A 275 16.66 16.27 0.66
C VAL A 275 16.42 16.35 2.15
N TRP A 276 17.50 16.47 2.94
CA TRP A 276 17.40 16.65 4.39
C TRP A 276 17.00 18.08 4.72
N GLN A 277 15.77 18.29 5.15
CA GLN A 277 15.22 19.62 5.45
C GLN A 277 14.34 19.63 6.70
N GLU A 278 14.01 20.82 7.18
CA GLU A 278 13.04 21.01 8.25
C GLU A 278 11.64 20.63 7.76
N LEU A 279 10.90 19.91 8.61
CA LEU A 279 9.53 19.47 8.33
C LEU A 279 8.53 20.51 8.82
N LYS A 280 7.43 20.68 8.08
CA LYS A 280 6.33 21.59 8.41
C LYS A 280 5.26 20.82 9.18
N LEU A 281 5.44 20.64 10.48
CA LEU A 281 4.59 19.76 11.31
C LEU A 281 3.73 20.55 12.35
N GLY A 282 3.66 21.87 12.22
CA GLY A 282 2.94 22.73 13.16
C GLY A 282 3.79 23.18 14.34
N ASP A 283 3.11 23.69 15.36
CA ASP A 283 3.75 24.38 16.49
C ASP A 283 3.97 23.48 17.72
N ASP A 284 3.74 22.16 17.60
CA ASP A 284 3.98 21.24 18.70
C ASP A 284 5.47 21.26 19.10
N PRO A 285 5.81 21.45 20.39
CA PRO A 285 7.21 21.49 20.84
C PRO A 285 8.05 20.28 20.45
N GLU A 286 7.45 19.09 20.35
CA GLU A 286 8.11 17.85 19.94
C GLU A 286 8.56 17.87 18.48
N TYR A 287 7.94 18.71 17.65
CA TYR A 287 8.27 18.88 16.23
C TYR A 287 9.17 20.08 15.94
N GLN A 288 9.47 20.91 16.94
CA GLN A 288 10.30 22.09 16.73
C GLN A 288 11.69 21.71 16.21
N ASN A 289 12.06 22.27 15.06
CA ASN A 289 13.31 22.00 14.36
C ASN A 289 13.49 20.54 13.92
N LEU A 290 12.42 19.74 13.89
CA LEU A 290 12.49 18.38 13.38
C LEU A 290 12.82 18.39 11.89
N ARG A 291 13.88 17.67 11.54
CA ARG A 291 14.34 17.53 10.16
C ARG A 291 14.17 16.08 9.70
N GLY A 292 13.90 15.92 8.42
CA GLY A 292 13.76 14.61 7.79
C GLY A 292 14.17 14.64 6.33
N GLU A 293 14.25 13.47 5.75
CA GLU A 293 14.51 13.27 4.32
C GLU A 293 13.20 13.42 3.54
N VAL A 294 13.09 14.49 2.76
CA VAL A 294 11.89 14.80 1.98
C VAL A 294 12.09 14.39 0.53
N LEU A 295 11.15 13.59 0.02
CA LEU A 295 11.07 13.21 -1.38
C LEU A 295 10.33 14.27 -2.19
N SER A 296 10.79 14.51 -3.41
CA SER A 296 10.19 15.48 -4.33
C SER A 296 9.02 14.87 -5.09
N LEU A 297 7.92 15.61 -5.18
CA LEU A 297 6.86 15.29 -6.14
C LEU A 297 7.32 15.63 -7.57
N LYS A 298 6.97 14.76 -8.50
CA LYS A 298 7.18 15.00 -9.92
C LYS A 298 6.33 16.17 -10.37
N GLN A 299 6.91 17.04 -11.19
CA GLN A 299 6.20 18.17 -11.79
C GLN A 299 5.32 17.68 -12.95
N ALA A 300 4.27 16.92 -12.60
CA ALA A 300 3.33 16.31 -13.52
C ALA A 300 1.88 16.59 -13.08
N GLY A 301 0.97 16.70 -14.03
CA GLY A 301 -0.43 17.00 -13.75
C GLY A 301 -0.66 18.49 -13.42
N ILE A 302 -1.24 18.76 -12.26
CA ILE A 302 -1.67 20.10 -11.85
C ILE A 302 -0.84 20.59 -10.65
N LEU A 303 -0.33 21.81 -10.74
CA LEU A 303 0.28 22.49 -9.61
C LEU A 303 -0.78 23.24 -8.80
N HIS A 304 -0.96 22.88 -7.55
CA HIS A 304 -1.76 23.65 -6.61
C HIS A 304 -0.95 24.86 -6.11
N GLN A 305 -1.26 26.04 -6.60
CA GLN A 305 -0.46 27.25 -6.41
C GLN A 305 -0.28 27.64 -4.93
N GLN A 306 -1.31 27.43 -4.11
CA GLN A 306 -1.26 27.82 -2.69
C GLN A 306 -0.29 26.97 -1.88
N SER A 307 -0.30 25.65 -2.07
CA SER A 307 0.55 24.71 -1.30
C SER A 307 1.86 24.37 -1.99
N GLY A 308 1.97 24.61 -3.30
CA GLY A 308 3.11 24.16 -4.11
C GLY A 308 3.11 22.66 -4.42
N VAL A 309 2.00 21.97 -4.16
CA VAL A 309 1.86 20.53 -4.34
C VAL A 309 1.45 20.21 -5.78
N TRP A 310 2.17 19.29 -6.43
CA TRP A 310 1.79 18.70 -7.70
C TRP A 310 0.94 17.45 -7.46
N TYR A 311 -0.12 17.27 -8.25
CA TYR A 311 -1.03 16.13 -8.14
C TYR A 311 -1.68 15.78 -9.47
N LEU A 312 -2.16 14.55 -9.59
CA LEU A 312 -3.00 14.12 -10.70
C LEU A 312 -4.47 14.16 -10.27
N PRO A 313 -5.35 14.83 -11.06
CA PRO A 313 -6.72 15.09 -10.64
C PRO A 313 -7.63 13.86 -10.72
N ASN A 314 -7.22 12.84 -11.46
CA ASN A 314 -8.03 11.67 -11.74
C ASN A 314 -7.36 10.41 -11.20
N ARG A 315 -8.12 9.60 -10.48
CA ARG A 315 -7.71 8.22 -10.20
C ARG A 315 -7.78 7.40 -11.48
N PRO A 316 -6.82 6.48 -11.65
CA PRO A 316 -6.96 5.44 -12.66
C PRO A 316 -8.22 4.62 -12.40
N ASP A 317 -9.25 4.77 -13.20
CA ASP A 317 -10.49 3.97 -13.18
C ASP A 317 -11.00 3.61 -11.75
N LYS A 318 -10.94 4.56 -10.81
CA LYS A 318 -11.24 4.36 -9.38
C LYS A 318 -10.38 3.29 -8.70
N ALA A 319 -9.10 3.14 -9.12
CA ALA A 319 -8.14 2.23 -8.50
C ALA A 319 -7.83 2.62 -7.05
N ASP A 320 -8.82 2.44 -6.19
CA ASP A 320 -8.75 2.76 -4.77
C ASP A 320 -8.20 1.59 -3.93
N THR A 321 -8.07 0.40 -4.52
CA THR A 321 -7.69 -0.82 -3.81
C THR A 321 -6.62 -1.68 -4.49
N GLY A 322 -5.95 -1.19 -5.51
CA GLY A 322 -4.86 -1.92 -6.15
C GLY A 322 -4.39 -1.25 -7.44
N TYR A 323 -3.08 -1.15 -7.61
CA TYR A 323 -2.47 -0.55 -8.78
C TYR A 323 -1.09 -1.16 -9.01
N ILE A 324 -0.82 -1.65 -10.20
CA ILE A 324 0.45 -2.29 -10.57
C ILE A 324 0.90 -1.76 -11.93
N SER A 325 2.14 -1.28 -12.00
CA SER A 325 2.82 -1.00 -13.27
C SER A 325 3.28 -2.31 -13.93
N LEU A 326 3.03 -2.42 -15.21
CA LEU A 326 3.41 -3.57 -16.04
C LEU A 326 4.53 -3.24 -17.03
N GLY A 327 4.91 -1.96 -17.08
CA GLY A 327 5.79 -1.41 -18.10
C GLY A 327 5.03 -0.95 -19.36
N ASP A 328 5.75 -0.27 -20.27
CA ASP A 328 5.21 0.25 -21.54
C ASP A 328 3.89 1.03 -21.38
N ASP A 329 3.82 1.89 -20.35
CA ASP A 329 2.65 2.69 -20.02
C ASP A 329 1.38 1.88 -19.74
N THR A 330 1.54 0.61 -19.35
CA THR A 330 0.44 -0.31 -19.09
C THR A 330 0.34 -0.62 -17.61
N PHE A 331 -0.88 -0.67 -17.09
CA PHE A 331 -1.15 -0.86 -15.66
C PHE A 331 -2.34 -1.77 -15.43
N TYR A 332 -2.32 -2.51 -14.32
CA TYR A 332 -3.54 -3.04 -13.75
C TYR A 332 -4.05 -2.12 -12.64
N ALA A 333 -5.35 -1.87 -12.66
CA ALA A 333 -6.06 -1.14 -11.62
C ALA A 333 -7.20 -1.98 -11.05
N ALA A 334 -7.29 -2.04 -9.74
CA ALA A 334 -8.32 -2.79 -9.03
C ALA A 334 -9.29 -1.85 -8.33
N THR A 335 -10.56 -2.22 -8.38
CA THR A 335 -11.66 -1.54 -7.69
C THR A 335 -12.44 -2.54 -6.90
N ASN A 336 -12.70 -2.26 -5.62
CA ASN A 336 -13.55 -3.12 -4.80
C ASN A 336 -15.01 -3.04 -5.26
N ALA A 337 -15.76 -4.11 -5.02
CA ALA A 337 -17.17 -4.21 -5.33
C ALA A 337 -17.87 -5.18 -4.38
N LYS A 338 -19.20 -5.20 -4.46
CA LYS A 338 -20.03 -6.20 -3.78
C LYS A 338 -20.99 -6.84 -4.78
N ILE A 339 -21.16 -8.14 -4.67
CA ILE A 339 -22.19 -8.89 -5.36
C ILE A 339 -23.06 -9.53 -4.28
N GLU A 340 -24.29 -9.05 -4.13
CA GLU A 340 -25.15 -9.39 -2.98
C GLU A 340 -24.41 -9.05 -1.66
N ASP A 341 -24.22 -10.04 -0.77
CA ASP A 341 -23.49 -9.87 0.50
C ASP A 341 -22.01 -10.27 0.41
N LYS A 342 -21.52 -10.63 -0.78
CA LYS A 342 -20.14 -11.07 -0.98
C LYS A 342 -19.24 -9.91 -1.39
N GLN A 343 -18.04 -9.91 -0.85
CA GLN A 343 -16.97 -8.98 -1.25
C GLN A 343 -16.29 -9.50 -2.51
N THR A 344 -16.06 -8.62 -3.46
CA THR A 344 -15.38 -8.91 -4.72
C THR A 344 -14.63 -7.69 -5.21
N GLY A 345 -14.03 -7.77 -6.38
CA GLY A 345 -13.37 -6.66 -7.07
C GLY A 345 -13.25 -6.94 -8.55
N THR A 346 -12.89 -5.91 -9.29
CA THR A 346 -12.57 -5.99 -10.71
C THR A 346 -11.18 -5.43 -10.92
N VAL A 347 -10.34 -6.17 -11.65
CA VAL A 347 -9.04 -5.68 -12.12
C VAL A 347 -9.12 -5.45 -13.62
N ARG A 348 -8.69 -4.27 -14.06
CA ARG A 348 -8.71 -3.88 -15.48
C ARG A 348 -7.33 -3.49 -15.95
N LEU A 349 -7.02 -3.87 -17.19
CA LEU A 349 -5.83 -3.42 -17.89
C LEU A 349 -6.08 -2.00 -18.44
N LEU A 350 -5.18 -1.08 -18.10
CA LEU A 350 -5.24 0.31 -18.50
C LEU A 350 -3.97 0.70 -19.27
N HIS A 351 -4.09 1.70 -20.12
CA HIS A 351 -2.95 2.35 -20.79
C HIS A 351 -2.87 3.82 -20.36
N LEU A 352 -1.67 4.26 -19.98
CA LEU A 352 -1.37 5.63 -19.56
C LEU A 352 -1.08 6.52 -20.77
N ASN A 353 -1.79 7.62 -20.87
CA ASN A 353 -1.41 8.72 -21.76
C ASN A 353 -0.47 9.68 -21.00
N ARG A 354 0.81 9.68 -21.34
CA ARG A 354 1.80 10.55 -20.67
C ARG A 354 1.62 12.04 -20.94
N ALA A 355 0.85 12.42 -21.95
CA ALA A 355 0.63 13.84 -22.24
C ALA A 355 -0.23 14.56 -21.19
N ASP A 356 -1.18 13.82 -20.59
CA ASP A 356 -2.12 14.35 -19.60
C ASP A 356 -2.24 13.46 -18.35
N TYR A 357 -1.46 12.38 -18.28
CA TYR A 357 -1.51 11.35 -17.23
C TYR A 357 -2.89 10.71 -17.05
N SER A 358 -3.70 10.68 -18.12
CA SER A 358 -4.97 9.96 -18.12
C SER A 358 -4.76 8.46 -18.36
N LEU A 359 -5.52 7.63 -17.67
CA LEU A 359 -5.54 6.17 -17.84
C LEU A 359 -6.83 5.76 -18.55
N GLN A 360 -6.67 5.01 -19.64
CA GLN A 360 -7.77 4.54 -20.48
C GLN A 360 -7.82 3.01 -20.44
N PRO A 361 -9.02 2.40 -20.30
CA PRO A 361 -9.15 0.95 -20.42
C PRO A 361 -8.64 0.45 -21.77
N VAL A 362 -7.81 -0.58 -21.74
CA VAL A 362 -7.40 -1.28 -22.97
C VAL A 362 -8.57 -2.09 -23.49
N SER A 363 -8.85 -1.98 -24.76
CA SER A 363 -9.90 -2.74 -25.43
C SER A 363 -9.36 -3.44 -26.66
N VAL A 364 -9.88 -4.63 -26.97
CA VAL A 364 -9.61 -5.28 -28.25
C VAL A 364 -10.26 -4.44 -29.34
N ALA A 365 -9.48 -3.99 -30.32
CA ALA A 365 -10.05 -3.35 -31.51
C ALA A 365 -11.05 -4.33 -32.16
N LYS A 366 -12.27 -3.82 -32.40
CA LYS A 366 -13.33 -4.58 -33.07
C LYS A 366 -12.95 -4.87 -34.51
#